data_e9373d3756ca1b7c1ebdfbae8664a76a
#
_entry.id   e9373d3756ca1b7c1ebdfbae8664a76a
#
_cell.length_a   1.000
_cell.length_b   1.000
_cell.length_c   1.000
_cell.angle_alpha   90.00
_cell.angle_beta   90.00
_cell.angle_gamma   90.00
#
_symmetry.space_group_name_H-M   'P 1'
#
loop_
_entity.id
_entity.type
_entity.pdbx_description
1 polymer ?
#
loop_
_entity_poly.entity_id
_entity_poly.type
_entity_poly.pdbx_seq_one_letter_code
_entity_poly.pdbx_strand_id
1 'polypeptide(L)'
;PGRNYYPDFVKHTPADTVVLTLACGKYRFNDLDLGTIGGLPRLMDVGQCNDSYGAVKIALALAEAFGCGVNDLPLSMVLSWCEQKAVCILLTLLHLGIKNIRLGPTLPAFVSPNVLNYLVENFGIAPITTPEEDLKQLLK
;
A
#
# COMPACT_ATOMS: atom_id res chain seq x y z
N PRO A 1 -7.20 -9.42 -11.12
CA PRO A 1 -7.63 -8.04 -11.20
C PRO A 1 -7.17 -7.39 -12.48
N GLY A 2 -8.09 -6.67 -13.13
CA GLY A 2 -7.86 -6.07 -14.43
C GLY A 2 -6.90 -4.88 -14.39
N ARG A 3 -6.60 -4.36 -15.58
CA ARG A 3 -5.72 -3.20 -15.79
C ARG A 3 -6.13 -1.95 -14.98
N ASN A 4 -7.42 -1.83 -14.68
CA ASN A 4 -8.03 -0.68 -14.03
C ASN A 4 -8.07 -0.78 -12.50
N TYR A 5 -7.62 -1.88 -11.90
CA TYR A 5 -7.71 -2.06 -10.44
C TYR A 5 -7.16 -0.85 -9.67
N TYR A 6 -5.94 -0.41 -9.96
CA TYR A 6 -5.31 0.68 -9.21
C TYR A 6 -5.97 2.03 -9.42
N PRO A 7 -6.25 2.47 -10.67
CA PRO A 7 -7.04 3.68 -10.89
C PRO A 7 -8.41 3.62 -10.20
N ASP A 8 -9.11 2.49 -10.28
CA ASP A 8 -10.43 2.33 -9.67
C ASP A 8 -10.32 2.30 -8.15
N PHE A 9 -9.33 1.60 -7.58
CA PHE A 9 -9.06 1.61 -6.14
C PHE A 9 -8.85 3.04 -5.62
N VAL A 10 -7.98 3.81 -6.29
CA VAL A 10 -7.67 5.20 -5.90
C VAL A 10 -8.89 6.12 -6.04
N LYS A 11 -9.66 5.98 -7.12
CA LYS A 11 -10.90 6.78 -7.33
C LYS A 11 -11.97 6.52 -6.28
N HIS A 12 -12.06 5.30 -5.76
CA HIS A 12 -13.07 4.91 -4.77
C HIS A 12 -12.61 5.14 -3.32
N THR A 13 -11.40 5.69 -3.08
CA THR A 13 -11.01 6.06 -1.72
C THR A 13 -11.92 7.16 -1.19
N PRO A 14 -12.30 7.11 0.11
CA PRO A 14 -13.09 8.16 0.74
C PRO A 14 -12.49 9.56 0.55
N ALA A 15 -13.33 10.58 0.56
CA ALA A 15 -12.91 11.95 0.27
C ALA A 15 -11.92 12.52 1.32
N ASP A 16 -11.88 11.95 2.49
CA ASP A 16 -10.97 12.29 3.60
C ASP A 16 -9.66 11.46 3.61
N THR A 17 -9.47 10.60 2.61
CA THR A 17 -8.28 9.75 2.50
C THR A 17 -7.19 10.42 1.65
N VAL A 18 -5.99 10.47 2.19
CA VAL A 18 -4.78 10.87 1.45
C VAL A 18 -4.14 9.62 0.83
N VAL A 19 -3.76 9.71 -0.42
CA VAL A 19 -3.09 8.64 -1.17
C VAL A 19 -1.62 9.00 -1.37
N LEU A 20 -0.74 8.26 -0.72
CA LEU A 20 0.69 8.33 -0.99
C LEU A 20 1.06 7.27 -2.03
N THR A 21 1.75 7.68 -3.07
CA THR A 21 2.18 6.76 -4.12
C THR A 21 3.67 6.91 -4.40
N LEU A 22 4.29 5.82 -4.82
CA LEU A 22 5.70 5.81 -5.19
C LEU A 22 6.00 4.74 -6.24
N ALA A 23 7.17 4.83 -6.86
CA ALA A 23 7.68 3.90 -7.86
C ALA A 23 6.80 3.82 -9.14
N CYS A 24 6.97 2.75 -9.91
CA CYS A 24 6.35 2.64 -11.24
C CYS A 24 4.83 2.48 -11.22
N GLY A 25 4.26 2.01 -10.12
CA GLY A 25 2.80 1.81 -10.00
C GLY A 25 2.00 3.10 -10.15
N LYS A 26 2.57 4.23 -9.74
CA LYS A 26 1.94 5.56 -9.80
C LYS A 26 1.54 6.01 -11.20
N TYR A 27 2.29 5.60 -12.24
CA TYR A 27 2.03 6.00 -13.63
C TYR A 27 0.71 5.46 -14.21
N ARG A 28 -0.03 4.67 -13.43
CA ARG A 28 -1.36 4.20 -13.80
C ARG A 28 -2.47 5.15 -13.36
N PHE A 29 -2.18 6.09 -12.46
CA PHE A 29 -3.18 6.96 -11.86
C PHE A 29 -2.65 8.33 -11.41
N ASN A 30 -1.40 8.67 -11.67
CA ASN A 30 -0.80 9.95 -11.26
C ASN A 30 -1.38 11.18 -11.99
N ASP A 31 -2.17 10.96 -13.05
CA ASP A 31 -2.91 11.97 -13.78
C ASP A 31 -4.32 12.24 -13.20
N LEU A 32 -4.73 11.47 -12.19
CA LEU A 32 -6.01 11.67 -11.52
C LEU A 32 -5.97 12.90 -10.62
N ASP A 33 -6.97 13.77 -10.77
CA ASP A 33 -7.22 14.84 -9.82
C ASP A 33 -8.22 14.35 -8.75
N LEU A 34 -7.72 14.16 -7.54
CA LEU A 34 -8.54 13.77 -6.37
C LEU A 34 -8.93 14.97 -5.50
N GLY A 35 -8.55 16.17 -5.90
CA GLY A 35 -8.75 17.40 -5.11
C GLY A 35 -7.73 17.53 -3.97
N THR A 36 -8.10 18.32 -2.95
CA THR A 36 -7.21 18.69 -1.84
C THR A 36 -7.85 18.45 -0.48
N ILE A 37 -7.01 18.20 0.54
CA ILE A 37 -7.38 18.17 1.95
C ILE A 37 -6.47 19.14 2.70
N GLY A 38 -7.06 20.14 3.41
CA GLY A 38 -6.27 21.12 4.16
C GLY A 38 -5.31 21.95 3.29
N GLY A 39 -5.62 22.12 2.00
CA GLY A 39 -4.75 22.82 1.05
C GLY A 39 -3.64 21.97 0.43
N LEU A 40 -3.53 20.68 0.80
CA LEU A 40 -2.58 19.72 0.23
C LEU A 40 -3.29 18.79 -0.77
N PRO A 41 -2.62 18.40 -1.87
CA PRO A 41 -3.17 17.42 -2.80
C PRO A 41 -3.48 16.09 -2.08
N ARG A 42 -4.63 15.48 -2.40
CA ARG A 42 -4.97 14.16 -1.87
C ARG A 42 -4.11 13.04 -2.46
N LEU A 43 -3.60 13.22 -3.67
CA LEU A 43 -2.67 12.31 -4.31
C LEU A 43 -1.28 12.92 -4.27
N MET A 44 -0.37 12.30 -3.52
CA MET A 44 1.00 12.78 -3.34
C MET A 44 2.02 11.74 -3.81
N ASP A 45 2.91 12.16 -4.69
CA ASP A 45 4.02 11.35 -5.17
C ASP A 45 5.21 11.46 -4.20
N VAL A 46 5.59 10.34 -3.59
CA VAL A 46 6.70 10.27 -2.63
C VAL A 46 8.04 9.98 -3.33
N GLY A 47 8.02 9.64 -4.61
CA GLY A 47 9.23 9.41 -5.41
C GLY A 47 9.30 8.02 -6.07
N GLN A 48 10.50 7.53 -6.25
CA GLN A 48 10.77 6.24 -6.89
C GLN A 48 10.92 5.10 -5.87
N CYS A 49 11.25 3.89 -6.33
CA CYS A 49 11.36 2.72 -5.46
C CYS A 49 12.44 2.87 -4.35
N ASN A 50 13.52 3.60 -4.59
CA ASN A 50 14.52 3.91 -3.55
C ASN A 50 13.99 4.90 -2.50
N ASP A 51 12.91 5.62 -2.77
CA ASP A 51 12.28 6.54 -1.82
C ASP A 51 11.31 5.82 -0.87
N SER A 52 11.22 4.50 -0.96
CA SER A 52 10.44 3.68 -0.02
C SER A 52 10.88 3.89 1.44
N TYR A 53 12.15 4.19 1.68
CA TYR A 53 12.63 4.60 2.98
C TYR A 53 11.93 5.88 3.48
N GLY A 54 11.75 6.86 2.60
CA GLY A 54 11.00 8.08 2.91
C GLY A 54 9.55 7.80 3.28
N ALA A 55 8.88 6.90 2.56
CA ALA A 55 7.52 6.48 2.89
C ALA A 55 7.42 5.82 4.28
N VAL A 56 8.37 4.98 4.64
CA VAL A 56 8.46 4.40 5.99
C VAL A 56 8.68 5.49 7.04
N LYS A 57 9.54 6.46 6.78
CA LYS A 57 9.77 7.60 7.69
C LYS A 57 8.52 8.44 7.89
N ILE A 58 7.72 8.64 6.84
CA ILE A 58 6.43 9.34 6.94
C ILE A 58 5.48 8.55 7.85
N ALA A 59 5.36 7.24 7.67
CA ALA A 59 4.50 6.40 8.52
C ALA A 59 4.94 6.44 10.00
N LEU A 60 6.23 6.36 10.26
CA LEU A 60 6.78 6.45 11.62
C LEU A 60 6.54 7.83 12.25
N ALA A 61 6.73 8.91 11.50
CA ALA A 61 6.48 10.27 11.99
C ALA A 61 4.99 10.50 12.28
N LEU A 62 4.09 9.95 11.47
CA LEU A 62 2.66 9.99 11.74
C LEU A 62 2.31 9.20 13.01
N ALA A 63 2.86 8.00 13.19
CA ALA A 63 2.64 7.21 14.39
C ALA A 63 3.11 7.95 15.66
N GLU A 64 4.26 8.59 15.60
CA GLU A 64 4.78 9.44 16.67
C GLU A 64 3.86 10.63 16.95
N ALA A 65 3.42 11.34 15.91
CA ALA A 65 2.54 12.50 16.04
C ALA A 65 1.18 12.16 16.64
N PHE A 66 0.65 10.97 16.35
CA PHE A 66 -0.60 10.46 16.91
C PHE A 66 -0.43 9.69 18.22
N GLY A 67 0.80 9.46 18.67
CA GLY A 67 1.09 8.73 19.91
C GLY A 67 0.69 7.27 19.87
N CYS A 68 0.79 6.61 18.72
CA CYS A 68 0.37 5.22 18.51
C CYS A 68 1.43 4.41 17.73
N GLY A 69 1.23 3.11 17.61
CA GLY A 69 2.05 2.27 16.75
C GLY A 69 1.69 2.42 15.27
N VAL A 70 2.62 2.08 14.36
CA VAL A 70 2.37 2.16 12.90
C VAL A 70 1.18 1.30 12.47
N ASN A 71 0.98 0.15 13.10
CA ASN A 71 -0.15 -0.73 12.81
C ASN A 71 -1.50 -0.25 13.39
N ASP A 72 -1.47 0.75 14.27
CA ASP A 72 -2.66 1.37 14.85
C ASP A 72 -3.11 2.61 14.06
N LEU A 73 -2.27 3.08 13.13
CA LEU A 73 -2.65 4.12 12.18
C LEU A 73 -3.74 3.60 11.22
N PRO A 74 -4.66 4.46 10.76
CA PRO A 74 -5.58 4.14 9.67
C PRO A 74 -4.82 4.11 8.33
N LEU A 75 -3.80 3.28 8.26
CA LEU A 75 -2.88 3.14 7.13
C LEU A 75 -3.18 1.85 6.38
N SER A 76 -3.48 2.00 5.10
CA SER A 76 -3.67 0.88 4.18
C SER A 76 -2.52 0.81 3.20
N MET A 77 -1.96 -0.37 3.02
CA MET A 77 -0.78 -0.55 2.18
C MET A 77 -1.03 -1.56 1.06
N VAL A 78 -0.77 -1.14 -0.18
CA VAL A 78 -0.90 -1.98 -1.37
C VAL A 78 0.42 -1.96 -2.13
N LEU A 79 1.07 -3.12 -2.26
CA LEU A 79 2.23 -3.31 -3.11
C LEU A 79 1.76 -3.80 -4.48
N SER A 80 1.84 -2.92 -5.47
CA SER A 80 1.22 -3.12 -6.78
C SER A 80 2.08 -3.87 -7.80
N TRP A 81 3.32 -4.16 -7.48
CA TRP A 81 4.27 -4.78 -8.39
C TRP A 81 5.21 -5.72 -7.63
N CYS A 82 5.26 -6.98 -8.04
CA CYS A 82 6.08 -8.00 -7.40
C CYS A 82 7.33 -8.29 -8.25
N GLU A 83 8.28 -7.39 -8.22
CA GLU A 83 9.63 -7.57 -8.76
C GLU A 83 10.65 -7.69 -7.61
N GLN A 84 11.92 -7.96 -7.92
CA GLN A 84 12.94 -8.21 -6.89
C GLN A 84 13.04 -7.10 -5.84
N LYS A 85 12.99 -5.82 -6.23
CA LYS A 85 13.04 -4.70 -5.30
C LYS A 85 11.80 -4.62 -4.43
N ALA A 86 10.63 -4.86 -4.99
CA ALA A 86 9.38 -4.90 -4.25
C ALA A 86 9.37 -6.03 -3.20
N VAL A 87 9.97 -7.18 -3.52
CA VAL A 87 10.15 -8.28 -2.55
C VAL A 87 11.07 -7.85 -1.40
N CYS A 88 12.20 -7.20 -1.70
CA CYS A 88 13.09 -6.66 -0.66
C CYS A 88 12.36 -5.64 0.24
N ILE A 89 11.56 -4.75 -0.35
CA ILE A 89 10.76 -3.78 0.39
C ILE A 89 9.75 -4.50 1.27
N LEU A 90 9.02 -5.48 0.74
CA LEU A 90 8.06 -6.28 1.50
C LEU A 90 8.74 -6.94 2.72
N LEU A 91 9.85 -7.63 2.51
CA LEU A 91 10.58 -8.29 3.60
C LEU A 91 11.06 -7.29 4.66
N THR A 92 11.48 -6.08 4.23
CA THR A 92 11.86 -5.01 5.15
C THR A 92 10.67 -4.53 5.98
N LEU A 93 9.50 -4.32 5.36
CA LEU A 93 8.28 -3.92 6.05
C LEU A 93 7.84 -4.97 7.07
N LEU A 94 7.91 -6.26 6.71
CA LEU A 94 7.61 -7.36 7.62
C LEU A 94 8.60 -7.44 8.79
N HIS A 95 9.90 -7.22 8.53
CA HIS A 95 10.93 -7.15 9.57
C HIS A 95 10.68 -5.99 10.55
N LEU A 96 10.17 -4.87 10.06
CA LEU A 96 9.76 -3.73 10.89
C LEU A 96 8.42 -3.95 11.61
N GLY A 97 7.81 -5.11 11.46
CA GLY A 97 6.54 -5.46 12.10
C GLY A 97 5.30 -4.87 11.47
N ILE A 98 5.40 -4.30 10.27
CA ILE A 98 4.25 -3.74 9.54
C ILE A 98 3.41 -4.88 8.96
N LYS A 99 2.09 -4.81 9.19
CA LYS A 99 1.12 -5.86 8.84
C LYS A 99 0.06 -5.34 7.86
N ASN A 100 -0.86 -6.23 7.47
CA ASN A 100 -2.04 -5.92 6.65
C ASN A 100 -1.69 -5.34 5.27
N ILE A 101 -0.69 -5.92 4.61
CA ILE A 101 -0.24 -5.50 3.28
C ILE A 101 -1.00 -6.29 2.21
N ARG A 102 -1.57 -5.57 1.22
CA ARG A 102 -2.13 -6.17 0.01
C ARG A 102 -1.05 -6.32 -1.06
N LEU A 103 -1.01 -7.48 -1.69
CA LEU A 103 -0.08 -7.78 -2.79
C LEU A 103 -0.84 -7.98 -4.10
N GLY A 104 -0.42 -7.31 -5.14
CA GLY A 104 -1.02 -7.52 -6.46
C GLY A 104 -0.03 -7.36 -7.61
N PRO A 105 -0.47 -7.56 -8.85
CA PRO A 105 -1.68 -8.27 -9.28
C PRO A 105 -1.55 -9.81 -9.28
N THR A 106 -0.31 -10.30 -9.23
CA THR A 106 0.05 -11.72 -9.17
C THR A 106 1.15 -11.91 -8.16
N LEU A 107 1.10 -13.00 -7.44
CA LEU A 107 2.18 -13.39 -6.56
C LEU A 107 3.41 -13.80 -7.38
N PRO A 108 4.63 -13.56 -6.87
CA PRO A 108 5.85 -14.07 -7.50
C PRO A 108 5.79 -15.58 -7.66
N ALA A 109 6.27 -16.10 -8.80
CA ALA A 109 6.23 -17.54 -9.12
C ALA A 109 6.98 -18.43 -8.10
N PHE A 110 7.91 -17.86 -7.34
CA PHE A 110 8.66 -18.59 -6.31
C PHE A 110 7.89 -18.71 -4.97
N VAL A 111 6.77 -18.02 -4.81
CA VAL A 111 5.94 -18.12 -3.61
C VAL A 111 5.08 -19.37 -3.71
N SER A 112 5.49 -20.43 -3.02
CA SER A 112 4.70 -21.66 -2.93
C SER A 112 3.44 -21.45 -2.09
N PRO A 113 2.41 -22.32 -2.23
CA PRO A 113 1.21 -22.25 -1.39
C PRO A 113 1.51 -22.25 0.10
N ASN A 114 2.49 -23.03 0.54
CA ASN A 114 2.87 -23.11 1.96
C ASN A 114 3.47 -21.78 2.45
N VAL A 115 4.32 -21.13 1.64
CA VAL A 115 4.89 -19.82 1.96
C VAL A 115 3.78 -18.77 1.99
N LEU A 116 2.85 -18.79 1.04
CA LEU A 116 1.72 -17.89 1.03
C LEU A 116 0.87 -18.03 2.30
N ASN A 117 0.50 -19.26 2.68
CA ASN A 117 -0.28 -19.52 3.88
C ASN A 117 0.43 -18.98 5.13
N TYR A 118 1.74 -19.21 5.24
CA TYR A 118 2.54 -18.67 6.33
C TYR A 118 2.51 -17.13 6.40
N LEU A 119 2.63 -16.47 5.25
CA LEU A 119 2.57 -15.02 5.17
C LEU A 119 1.19 -14.45 5.52
N VAL A 120 0.13 -15.13 5.09
CA VAL A 120 -1.26 -14.75 5.42
C VAL A 120 -1.50 -14.90 6.93
N GLU A 121 -1.16 -16.05 7.51
CA GLU A 121 -1.43 -16.37 8.92
C GLU A 121 -0.62 -15.51 9.89
N ASN A 122 0.65 -15.25 9.58
CA ASN A 122 1.55 -14.56 10.52
C ASN A 122 1.66 -13.06 10.32
N PHE A 123 1.41 -12.56 9.09
CA PHE A 123 1.61 -11.15 8.75
C PHE A 123 0.35 -10.45 8.20
N GLY A 124 -0.75 -11.17 8.02
CA GLY A 124 -1.98 -10.61 7.47
C GLY A 124 -1.84 -10.17 6.01
N ILE A 125 -0.89 -10.73 5.26
CA ILE A 125 -0.72 -10.44 3.84
C ILE A 125 -1.86 -11.10 3.07
N ALA A 126 -2.43 -10.37 2.11
CA ALA A 126 -3.44 -10.93 1.23
C ALA A 126 -3.27 -10.45 -0.22
N PRO A 127 -3.65 -11.26 -1.22
CA PRO A 127 -3.73 -10.79 -2.58
C PRO A 127 -4.82 -9.72 -2.73
N ILE A 128 -4.66 -8.86 -3.74
CA ILE A 128 -5.74 -7.93 -4.13
C ILE A 128 -6.92 -8.72 -4.72
N THR A 129 -8.13 -8.25 -4.45
CA THR A 129 -9.38 -8.83 -4.97
C THR A 129 -10.10 -7.86 -5.89
N THR A 130 -11.15 -7.19 -5.44
CA THR A 130 -11.77 -6.06 -6.12
C THR A 130 -11.49 -4.77 -5.37
N PRO A 131 -11.47 -3.60 -6.03
CA PRO A 131 -11.23 -2.32 -5.36
C PRO A 131 -12.19 -2.09 -4.18
N GLU A 132 -13.46 -2.41 -4.37
CA GLU A 132 -14.51 -2.20 -3.36
C GLU A 132 -14.36 -3.13 -2.14
N GLU A 133 -14.01 -4.39 -2.38
CA GLU A 133 -13.80 -5.36 -1.29
C GLU A 133 -12.54 -5.04 -0.50
N ASP A 134 -11.46 -4.72 -1.21
CA ASP A 134 -10.19 -4.37 -0.57
C ASP A 134 -10.32 -3.08 0.24
N LEU A 135 -11.00 -2.04 -0.28
CA LEU A 135 -11.25 -0.81 0.47
C LEU A 135 -12.08 -1.07 1.73
N LYS A 136 -13.13 -1.89 1.66
CA LYS A 136 -13.94 -2.25 2.85
C LYS A 136 -13.12 -2.95 3.93
N GLN A 137 -12.10 -3.71 3.55
CA GLN A 137 -11.25 -4.43 4.50
C GLN A 137 -10.10 -3.57 5.05
N LEU A 138 -9.59 -2.67 4.24
CA LEU A 138 -8.44 -1.83 4.58
C LEU A 138 -8.82 -0.56 5.35
N LEU A 139 -10.02 -0.03 5.13
CA LEU A 139 -10.51 1.21 5.75
C LEU A 139 -11.47 0.94 6.94
N LYS A 140 -11.16 -0.05 7.73
CA LYS A 140 -11.90 -0.37 8.97
C LYS A 140 -11.56 0.54 10.11
#